data_205483734876133a09d00136a3b096d4
#
_entry.id   205483734876133a09d00136a3b096d4
#
_cell.length_a   1.000
_cell.length_b   1.000
_cell.length_c   1.000
_cell.angle_alpha   90.00
_cell.angle_beta   90.00
_cell.angle_gamma   90.00
#
_symmetry.space_group_name_H-M   'P 1'
#
loop_
_entity.id
_entity.type
_entity.pdbx_description
1 polymer ?
#
loop_
_entity_poly.entity_id
_entity_poly.type
_entity_poly.pdbx_seq_one_letter_code
_entity_poly.pdbx_strand_id
1 'polypeptide(L)'
;MPGSPVLSRLGLTCLALAMSVTAHADDTLRCGSRLISVGDGKDKVRSLCGEPTDVAFAGTIGRRGYPYYTNNDSYDYSYFGPAWVEMPVEIWTYNFGSSKLLRKLRFVGDELVEIRTNGYGY
;
A
#
# COMPACT_ATOMS: atom_id res chain seq x y z
N MET A 1 34.82 55.90 3.32
CA MET A 1 34.53 55.46 3.19
C MET A 1 33.87 54.67 2.97
N PRO A 2 33.52 54.12 2.84
CA PRO A 2 32.91 53.42 2.32
C PRO A 2 32.31 52.51 2.70
N GLY A 3 31.80 52.37 3.15
CA GLY A 3 31.13 51.49 3.61
C GLY A 3 30.42 50.69 2.88
N SER A 4 30.55 49.85 2.60
CA SER A 4 30.00 49.13 1.81
C SER A 4 29.19 48.24 2.29
N PRO A 5 28.29 48.24 2.40
CA PRO A 5 27.44 47.44 2.89
C PRO A 5 26.95 46.43 2.21
N VAL A 6 27.39 45.91 1.84
CA VAL A 6 27.15 45.00 1.07
C VAL A 6 26.43 43.96 1.46
N LEU A 7 26.29 43.78 2.42
CA LEU A 7 25.81 42.71 2.82
C LEU A 7 24.56 42.47 2.62
N SER A 8 23.96 43.18 2.51
CA SER A 8 22.68 43.02 2.37
C SER A 8 22.27 42.04 1.50
N ARG A 9 22.96 41.63 0.82
CA ARG A 9 22.52 40.80 -0.08
C ARG A 9 22.42 39.56 0.30
N LEU A 10 22.47 39.25 1.24
CA LEU A 10 22.36 38.06 1.53
C LEU A 10 21.13 37.65 1.39
N GLY A 11 20.85 37.45 0.69
CA GLY A 11 20.40 36.65 0.28
C GLY A 11 19.26 36.01 0.78
N LEU A 12 18.45 36.15 0.39
CA LEU A 12 17.42 35.53 0.41
C LEU A 12 17.43 34.49 -0.46
N THR A 13 18.08 33.56 -0.23
CA THR A 13 17.84 32.30 -0.81
C THR A 13 16.55 31.86 -0.29
N CYS A 14 15.58 32.16 -0.98
CA CYS A 14 14.36 31.47 -0.84
C CYS A 14 14.62 30.05 -1.16
N LEU A 15 14.75 29.31 -0.16
CA LEU A 15 14.71 27.91 -0.29
C LEU A 15 13.27 27.62 -0.58
N ALA A 16 12.96 27.53 -1.81
CA ALA A 16 11.71 27.01 -2.22
C ALA A 16 11.74 25.56 -1.84
N LEU A 17 11.21 25.26 -0.71
CA LEU A 17 10.91 23.92 -0.37
C LEU A 17 9.83 23.51 -1.32
N ALA A 18 10.25 22.85 -2.34
CA ALA A 18 9.31 22.15 -3.17
C ALA A 18 8.68 21.09 -2.29
N MET A 19 7.53 21.39 -1.79
CA MET A 19 6.73 20.38 -1.17
C MET A 19 6.25 19.50 -2.28
N SER A 20 6.99 18.49 -2.52
CA SER A 20 6.48 17.42 -3.34
C SER A 20 5.38 16.76 -2.54
N VAL A 21 4.18 17.03 -2.93
CA VAL A 21 3.07 16.27 -2.42
C VAL A 21 3.18 14.91 -3.08
N THR A 22 3.86 14.05 -2.39
CA THR A 22 3.84 12.67 -2.80
C THR A 22 2.47 12.12 -2.43
N ALA A 23 1.76 11.61 -3.41
CA ALA A 23 0.56 10.87 -3.14
C ALA A 23 1.00 9.63 -2.39
N HIS A 24 0.78 9.62 -1.10
CA HIS A 24 1.14 8.47 -0.31
C HIS A 24 0.01 7.46 -0.43
N ALA A 25 0.37 6.24 -0.79
CA ALA A 25 -0.47 5.12 -0.49
C ALA A 25 -0.50 5.03 1.05
N ASP A 26 -1.66 4.96 1.62
CA ASP A 26 -1.79 4.83 3.05
C ASP A 26 -1.39 3.42 3.45
N ASP A 27 -0.73 3.27 4.58
CA ASP A 27 -0.36 1.96 5.10
C ASP A 27 -1.48 1.36 5.96
N THR A 28 -2.46 2.15 6.32
CA THR A 28 -3.56 1.72 7.16
C THR A 28 -4.90 2.27 6.67
N LEU A 29 -5.97 1.56 6.99
CA LEU A 29 -7.33 2.00 6.71
C LEU A 29 -8.20 1.74 7.94
N ARG A 30 -8.97 2.76 8.31
CA ARG A 30 -9.90 2.61 9.41
C ARG A 30 -11.27 2.22 8.88
N CYS A 31 -11.78 1.10 9.34
CA CYS A 31 -13.11 0.63 9.04
C CYS A 31 -13.94 0.76 10.32
N GLY A 32 -14.69 1.84 10.46
CA GLY A 32 -15.37 2.17 11.71
C GLY A 32 -14.36 2.42 12.81
N SER A 33 -14.44 1.64 13.88
CA SER A 33 -13.48 1.72 14.98
C SER A 33 -12.30 0.75 14.81
N ARG A 34 -12.28 -0.04 13.73
CA ARG A 34 -11.26 -1.05 13.50
C ARG A 34 -10.25 -0.58 12.49
N LEU A 35 -9.03 -1.05 12.62
CA LEU A 35 -7.94 -0.66 11.75
C LEU A 35 -7.36 -1.88 11.03
N ILE A 36 -7.20 -1.76 9.72
CA ILE A 36 -6.46 -2.73 8.93
C ILE A 36 -5.19 -2.09 8.42
N SER A 37 -4.19 -2.90 8.14
CA SER A 37 -2.86 -2.43 7.72
C SER A 37 -2.32 -3.27 6.58
N VAL A 38 -1.39 -2.71 5.84
CA VAL A 38 -0.62 -3.47 4.85
C VAL A 38 0.03 -4.66 5.55
N GLY A 39 -0.09 -5.83 4.95
CA GLY A 39 0.32 -7.09 5.54
C GLY A 39 -0.84 -7.94 6.05
N ASP A 40 -2.00 -7.36 6.24
CA ASP A 40 -3.16 -8.11 6.72
C ASP A 40 -3.72 -9.03 5.63
N GLY A 41 -4.33 -10.14 6.03
CA GLY A 41 -4.96 -11.08 5.12
C GLY A 41 -6.36 -10.68 4.73
N LYS A 42 -6.87 -11.26 3.64
CA LYS A 42 -8.22 -11.00 3.14
C LYS A 42 -9.29 -11.27 4.18
N ASP A 43 -9.17 -12.34 4.93
CA ASP A 43 -10.17 -12.72 5.93
C ASP A 43 -10.26 -11.67 7.04
N LYS A 44 -9.13 -11.15 7.48
CA LYS A 44 -9.12 -10.10 8.48
C LYS A 44 -9.75 -8.82 7.94
N VAL A 45 -9.41 -8.43 6.72
CA VAL A 45 -9.98 -7.26 6.08
C VAL A 45 -11.49 -7.40 5.95
N ARG A 46 -11.95 -8.56 5.47
CA ARG A 46 -13.39 -8.81 5.32
C ARG A 46 -14.11 -8.83 6.65
N SER A 47 -13.50 -9.37 7.69
CA SER A 47 -14.14 -9.41 9.00
C SER A 47 -14.24 -8.04 9.66
N LEU A 48 -13.29 -7.14 9.43
CA LEU A 48 -13.26 -5.82 10.04
C LEU A 48 -13.94 -4.74 9.18
N CYS A 49 -13.85 -4.86 7.88
CA CYS A 49 -14.38 -3.87 6.94
C CYS A 49 -15.64 -4.31 6.21
N GLY A 50 -16.02 -5.58 6.32
CA GLY A 50 -17.17 -6.14 5.60
C GLY A 50 -16.82 -6.52 4.17
N GLU A 51 -17.82 -6.90 3.40
CA GLU A 51 -17.64 -7.26 2.01
C GLU A 51 -17.28 -6.03 1.18
N PRO A 52 -16.31 -6.15 0.27
CA PRO A 52 -16.00 -5.04 -0.61
C PRO A 52 -17.14 -4.75 -1.58
N THR A 53 -17.22 -3.52 -2.05
CA THR A 53 -18.22 -3.12 -3.04
C THR A 53 -17.93 -3.76 -4.39
N ASP A 54 -16.69 -3.95 -4.71
CA ASP A 54 -16.23 -4.57 -5.96
C ASP A 54 -14.93 -5.32 -5.74
N VAL A 55 -14.76 -6.44 -6.45
CA VAL A 55 -13.53 -7.21 -6.49
C VAL A 55 -13.13 -7.40 -7.95
N ALA A 56 -11.96 -6.93 -8.31
CA ALA A 56 -11.45 -7.05 -9.67
C ALA A 56 -10.14 -7.84 -9.68
N PHE A 57 -10.06 -8.78 -10.60
CA PHE A 57 -8.81 -9.50 -10.82
C PHE A 57 -7.88 -8.64 -11.67
N ALA A 58 -6.66 -8.43 -11.21
CA ALA A 58 -5.70 -7.54 -11.85
C ALA A 58 -4.44 -8.27 -12.33
N GLY A 59 -4.57 -9.51 -12.72
CA GLY A 59 -3.46 -10.30 -13.23
C GLY A 59 -2.71 -11.08 -12.18
N THR A 60 -1.51 -11.49 -12.49
CA THR A 60 -0.64 -12.26 -11.59
C THR A 60 0.73 -11.62 -11.53
N ILE A 61 1.39 -11.79 -10.40
CA ILE A 61 2.79 -11.41 -10.26
C ILE A 61 3.59 -12.57 -9.72
N GLY A 62 4.84 -12.69 -10.17
CA GLY A 62 5.73 -13.69 -9.64
C GLY A 62 6.34 -13.24 -8.33
N ARG A 63 6.33 -14.11 -7.34
CA ARG A 63 7.07 -13.94 -6.09
C ARG A 63 8.00 -15.09 -5.89
N ARG A 64 9.11 -14.87 -5.20
CA ARG A 64 9.95 -15.95 -4.77
C ARG A 64 9.18 -16.83 -3.82
N GLY A 65 9.11 -18.10 -4.10
CA GLY A 65 8.46 -19.05 -3.23
C GLY A 65 9.14 -19.12 -1.87
N TYR A 66 8.35 -19.15 -0.83
CA TYR A 66 8.83 -19.43 0.50
C TYR A 66 8.95 -20.93 0.70
N PRO A 67 9.86 -21.37 1.58
CA PRO A 67 9.96 -22.77 1.89
C PRO A 67 8.64 -23.31 2.42
N TYR A 68 8.23 -24.41 1.86
CA TYR A 68 7.05 -25.09 2.36
C TYR A 68 7.45 -25.86 3.60
N TYR A 69 6.75 -25.65 4.68
CA TYR A 69 6.86 -26.51 5.82
C TYR A 69 6.01 -27.74 5.53
N THR A 70 6.64 -28.85 5.31
CA THR A 70 5.93 -30.12 5.31
C THR A 70 5.73 -30.54 6.76
N ASN A 71 4.65 -31.25 7.02
CA ASN A 71 4.27 -31.68 8.38
C ASN A 71 5.29 -32.58 9.09
N ASN A 72 6.42 -32.80 8.51
CA ASN A 72 7.45 -33.69 9.04
C ASN A 72 8.71 -32.95 9.46
N ASP A 73 8.65 -31.68 9.71
CA ASP A 73 9.82 -30.87 10.14
C ASP A 73 11.05 -31.02 9.23
N SER A 74 10.90 -31.56 8.07
CA SER A 74 12.00 -31.64 7.12
C SER A 74 11.80 -30.59 6.05
N TYR A 75 12.80 -29.78 5.90
CA TYR A 75 12.84 -28.82 4.82
C TYR A 75 13.14 -29.58 3.55
N ASP A 76 12.23 -29.61 2.63
CA ASP A 76 12.52 -30.15 1.34
C ASP A 76 13.24 -29.11 0.50
N TYR A 77 14.53 -29.18 0.51
CA TYR A 77 15.38 -28.26 -0.23
C TYR A 77 15.30 -28.43 -1.74
N SER A 78 14.59 -29.41 -2.23
CA SER A 78 14.49 -29.64 -3.67
C SER A 78 13.66 -28.54 -4.37
N TYR A 79 12.89 -27.77 -3.61
CA TYR A 79 12.11 -26.66 -4.13
C TYR A 79 12.83 -25.33 -4.02
N PHE A 80 14.07 -25.33 -3.52
CA PHE A 80 14.80 -24.09 -3.35
C PHE A 80 15.68 -23.78 -4.54
N GLY A 81 15.09 -23.83 -5.69
CA GLY A 81 15.66 -23.12 -6.79
C GLY A 81 15.02 -21.74 -6.85
N PRO A 82 15.32 -20.93 -7.85
CA PRO A 82 14.66 -19.67 -8.07
C PRO A 82 13.25 -19.94 -8.62
N ALA A 83 12.42 -20.59 -7.82
CA ALA A 83 11.06 -20.87 -8.21
C ALA A 83 10.24 -19.63 -7.93
N TRP A 84 9.77 -19.02 -8.99
CA TRP A 84 8.81 -17.96 -8.90
C TRP A 84 7.43 -18.59 -8.77
N VAL A 85 6.72 -18.21 -7.72
CA VAL A 85 5.34 -18.61 -7.55
C VAL A 85 4.49 -17.48 -8.08
N GLU A 86 3.58 -17.78 -9.00
CA GLU A 86 2.67 -16.76 -9.48
C GLU A 86 1.54 -16.58 -8.49
N MET A 87 1.34 -15.34 -8.06
CA MET A 87 0.30 -14.95 -7.12
C MET A 87 -0.74 -14.12 -7.82
N PRO A 88 -2.04 -14.39 -7.62
CA PRO A 88 -3.08 -13.55 -8.19
C PRO A 88 -3.12 -12.19 -7.51
N VAL A 89 -3.40 -11.17 -8.27
CA VAL A 89 -3.57 -9.82 -7.77
C VAL A 89 -5.05 -9.46 -7.84
N GLU A 90 -5.62 -9.04 -6.73
CA GLU A 90 -6.99 -8.56 -6.68
C GLU A 90 -7.04 -7.15 -6.17
N ILE A 91 -7.95 -6.36 -6.72
CA ILE A 91 -8.23 -5.01 -6.25
C ILE A 91 -9.62 -5.03 -5.63
N TRP A 92 -9.70 -4.76 -4.35
CA TRP A 92 -10.96 -4.63 -3.63
C TRP A 92 -11.30 -3.16 -3.50
N THR A 93 -12.50 -2.79 -3.90
CA THR A 93 -12.96 -1.42 -3.78
C THR A 93 -13.98 -1.34 -2.65
N TYR A 94 -13.75 -0.41 -1.73
CA TYR A 94 -14.69 -0.09 -0.67
C TYR A 94 -15.25 1.31 -0.90
N ASN A 95 -16.57 1.37 -1.02
CA ASN A 95 -17.28 2.63 -1.17
C ASN A 95 -18.06 2.86 0.12
N PHE A 96 -17.61 3.80 0.92
CA PHE A 96 -18.24 4.12 2.20
C PHE A 96 -19.27 5.25 2.10
N GLY A 97 -19.61 5.65 0.89
CA GLY A 97 -20.59 6.69 0.63
C GLY A 97 -20.00 7.93 -0.05
N SER A 98 -20.86 8.81 -0.49
CA SER A 98 -20.47 9.99 -1.26
C SER A 98 -19.69 11.04 -0.47
N SER A 99 -19.78 11.00 0.85
CA SER A 99 -19.05 11.93 1.70
C SER A 99 -17.71 11.40 2.17
N LYS A 100 -17.36 10.19 1.80
CA LYS A 100 -16.10 9.56 2.18
C LYS A 100 -15.28 9.19 0.96
N LEU A 101 -13.98 9.05 1.17
CA LEU A 101 -13.08 8.68 0.09
C LEU A 101 -13.24 7.22 -0.30
N LEU A 102 -13.22 6.97 -1.60
CA LEU A 102 -13.24 5.63 -2.13
C LEU A 102 -11.87 4.99 -1.88
N ARG A 103 -11.86 3.79 -1.36
CA ARG A 103 -10.62 3.08 -1.04
C ARG A 103 -10.44 1.86 -1.92
N LYS A 104 -9.26 1.72 -2.46
CA LYS A 104 -8.87 0.55 -3.23
C LYS A 104 -7.75 -0.19 -2.52
N LEU A 105 -7.98 -1.45 -2.25
CA LEU A 105 -7.05 -2.32 -1.57
C LEU A 105 -6.51 -3.32 -2.56
N ARG A 106 -5.20 -3.37 -2.71
CA ARG A 106 -4.57 -4.30 -3.61
C ARG A 106 -4.01 -5.48 -2.82
N PHE A 107 -4.47 -6.66 -3.15
CA PHE A 107 -4.00 -7.90 -2.55
C PHE A 107 -3.13 -8.68 -3.54
N VAL A 108 -2.04 -9.22 -3.06
CA VAL A 108 -1.22 -10.17 -3.80
C VAL A 108 -1.34 -11.50 -3.07
N GLY A 109 -1.97 -12.47 -3.69
CA GLY A 109 -2.38 -13.68 -2.98
C GLY A 109 -3.37 -13.30 -1.89
N ASP A 110 -3.07 -13.63 -0.65
CA ASP A 110 -3.91 -13.32 0.50
C ASP A 110 -3.42 -12.09 1.27
N GLU A 111 -2.39 -11.42 0.83
CA GLU A 111 -1.77 -10.33 1.57
C GLU A 111 -2.12 -8.96 1.02
N LEU A 112 -2.56 -8.06 1.88
CA LEU A 112 -2.78 -6.67 1.51
C LEU A 112 -1.44 -5.97 1.33
N VAL A 113 -1.16 -5.48 0.14
CA VAL A 113 0.12 -4.86 -0.18
C VAL A 113 0.04 -3.35 -0.39
N GLU A 114 -1.14 -2.83 -0.67
CA GLU A 114 -1.29 -1.41 -0.94
C GLU A 114 -2.72 -0.95 -0.67
N ILE A 115 -2.85 0.23 -0.10
CA ILE A 115 -4.13 0.90 0.11
C ILE A 115 -4.08 2.24 -0.62
N ARG A 116 -5.01 2.46 -1.56
CA ARG A 116 -5.09 3.70 -2.32
C ARG A 116 -6.39 4.41 -2.07
N THR A 117 -6.33 5.72 -2.13
CA THR A 117 -7.51 6.58 -2.13
C THR A 117 -7.78 7.02 -3.56
N ASN A 118 -9.03 6.95 -4.00
CA ASN A 118 -9.37 7.25 -5.36
C ASN A 118 -10.64 8.13 -5.42
N GLY A 119 -10.52 9.37 -5.00
CA GLY A 119 -11.62 10.30 -5.00
C GLY A 119 -12.70 9.96 -3.97
N TYR A 120 -13.85 10.56 -4.13
CA TYR A 120 -14.98 10.30 -3.25
C TYR A 120 -15.81 9.12 -3.76
N GLY A 121 -16.50 8.45 -2.84
CA GLY A 121 -17.43 7.40 -3.16
C GLY A 121 -18.74 7.93 -3.76
N TYR A 122 -19.70 7.06 -3.92
CA TYR A 122 -20.99 7.39 -4.52
C TYR A 122 -22.14 6.72 -3.80
#